data_b363e5d3beb4332e092e28cb7c082ca8
#
_entry.id   b363e5d3beb4332e092e28cb7c082ca8
#
_cell.length_a   1.000
_cell.length_b   1.000
_cell.length_c   1.000
_cell.angle_alpha   90.00
_cell.angle_beta   90.00
_cell.angle_gamma   90.00
#
_symmetry.space_group_name_H-M   'P 1'
#
loop_
_entity.id
_entity.type
_entity.pdbx_description
1 polymer ?
#
loop_
_entity_poly.entity_id
_entity_poly.type
_entity_poly.pdbx_seq_one_letter_code
_entity_poly.pdbx_strand_id
1 'polypeptide(L)'
;HLGGAIFAIFCNSFFMATVFFIYIKSKSFLNWRNTFFILPVFWIGFEYLHLNWDLSWPWLTLGNVFSSHPSWVQWYSWTGALGGTLWIFVVNFLVFRSYETLFEKKYHHLSLVFLTIFTPLFLSQFLYKKATTLFTDASMNVLVVQPNIDPYHEKFSLSQNSQTELLLNLVSSHIDQNLDFMILPETFLYSPVWQNKFDNSVSINR
;
A
#
# COMPACT_ATOMS: atom_id res chain seq x y z
N HIS A 1 19.45 -15.52 0.82
CA HIS A 1 18.57 -14.39 1.21
C HIS A 1 19.23 -13.01 1.03
N LEU A 2 20.53 -12.83 1.39
CA LEU A 2 21.23 -11.54 1.25
C LEU A 2 21.28 -11.05 -0.21
N GLY A 3 21.52 -11.96 -1.16
CA GLY A 3 21.56 -11.63 -2.59
C GLY A 3 20.26 -11.06 -3.12
N GLY A 4 19.11 -11.64 -2.72
CA GLY A 4 17.79 -11.13 -3.11
C GLY A 4 17.50 -9.73 -2.55
N ALA A 5 17.87 -9.48 -1.29
CA ALA A 5 17.72 -8.16 -0.67
C ALA A 5 18.57 -7.09 -1.39
N ILE A 6 19.84 -7.41 -1.68
CA ILE A 6 20.75 -6.51 -2.42
C ILE A 6 20.18 -6.23 -3.83
N PHE A 7 19.68 -7.25 -4.52
CA PHE A 7 19.08 -7.11 -5.84
C PHE A 7 17.84 -6.20 -5.80
N ALA A 8 16.94 -6.38 -4.84
CA ALA A 8 15.76 -5.56 -4.68
C ALA A 8 16.10 -4.08 -4.42
N ILE A 9 17.06 -3.81 -3.51
CA ILE A 9 17.53 -2.44 -3.22
C ILE A 9 18.16 -1.82 -4.47
N PHE A 10 19.00 -2.56 -5.17
CA PHE A 10 19.65 -2.08 -6.39
C PHE A 10 18.63 -1.73 -7.47
N CYS A 11 17.68 -2.62 -7.76
CA CYS A 11 16.65 -2.39 -8.77
C CYS A 11 15.80 -1.15 -8.44
N ASN A 12 15.33 -1.03 -7.21
CA ASN A 12 14.53 0.14 -6.81
C ASN A 12 15.31 1.44 -6.91
N SER A 13 16.55 1.45 -6.44
CA SER A 13 17.43 2.63 -6.54
C SER A 13 17.68 3.01 -7.99
N PHE A 14 17.92 2.02 -8.86
CA PHE A 14 18.14 2.23 -10.28
C PHE A 14 16.89 2.80 -10.98
N PHE A 15 15.71 2.27 -10.68
CA PHE A 15 14.46 2.77 -11.27
C PHE A 15 14.18 4.21 -10.85
N MET A 16 14.29 4.53 -9.57
CA MET A 16 14.13 5.90 -9.08
C MET A 16 15.15 6.87 -9.69
N ALA A 17 16.42 6.46 -9.77
CA ALA A 17 17.47 7.25 -10.41
C ALA A 17 17.17 7.49 -11.90
N THR A 18 16.60 6.51 -12.59
CA THR A 18 16.21 6.63 -14.00
C THR A 18 15.11 7.69 -14.19
N VAL A 19 14.12 7.77 -13.30
CA VAL A 19 13.09 8.82 -13.35
C VAL A 19 13.73 10.20 -13.23
N PHE A 20 14.64 10.40 -12.27
CA PHE A 20 15.36 11.66 -12.13
C PHE A 20 16.26 11.96 -13.32
N PHE A 21 16.93 10.97 -13.88
CA PHE A 21 17.75 11.14 -15.08
C PHE A 21 16.93 11.63 -16.27
N ILE A 22 15.78 10.98 -16.54
CA ILE A 22 14.86 11.39 -17.61
C ILE A 22 14.36 12.82 -17.36
N TYR A 23 13.98 13.14 -16.12
CA TYR A 23 13.57 14.49 -15.75
C TYR A 23 14.67 15.52 -16.00
N ILE A 24 15.92 15.26 -15.60
CA ILE A 24 17.04 16.18 -15.83
C ILE A 24 17.29 16.37 -17.33
N LYS A 25 17.24 15.29 -18.10
CA LYS A 25 17.38 15.36 -19.56
C LYS A 25 16.26 16.14 -20.22
N SER A 26 15.03 16.00 -19.76
CA SER A 26 13.87 16.74 -20.30
C SER A 26 13.99 18.26 -20.11
N LYS A 27 14.72 18.72 -19.08
CA LYS A 27 14.99 20.16 -18.86
C LYS A 27 15.69 20.84 -20.03
N SER A 28 16.53 20.11 -20.78
CA SER A 28 17.24 20.67 -21.92
C SER A 28 16.33 21.00 -23.11
N PHE A 29 15.14 20.38 -23.17
CA PHE A 29 14.17 20.56 -24.27
C PHE A 29 12.97 21.42 -23.89
N LEU A 30 12.78 21.69 -22.59
CA LEU A 30 11.59 22.33 -22.06
C LEU A 30 11.93 23.63 -21.31
N ASN A 31 11.03 24.62 -21.43
CA ASN A 31 11.17 25.85 -20.67
C ASN A 31 11.11 25.54 -19.15
N TRP A 32 11.98 26.16 -18.35
CA TRP A 32 12.12 25.94 -16.93
C TRP A 32 10.80 26.00 -16.13
N ARG A 33 9.86 26.87 -16.55
CA ARG A 33 8.54 26.98 -15.92
C ARG A 33 7.70 25.71 -16.02
N ASN A 34 7.81 24.99 -17.13
CA ASN A 34 7.07 23.75 -17.38
C ASN A 34 7.75 22.55 -16.72
N THR A 35 9.02 22.67 -16.39
CA THR A 35 9.83 21.56 -15.85
C THR A 35 9.35 21.12 -14.45
N PHE A 36 8.80 22.02 -13.65
CA PHE A 36 8.27 21.67 -12.33
C PHE A 36 7.10 20.70 -12.37
N PHE A 37 6.24 20.79 -13.39
CA PHE A 37 5.08 19.90 -13.53
C PHE A 37 5.45 18.53 -14.11
N ILE A 38 6.61 18.41 -14.73
CA ILE A 38 7.05 17.20 -15.41
C ILE A 38 7.56 16.15 -14.43
N LEU A 39 8.23 16.55 -13.35
CA LEU A 39 8.69 15.60 -12.35
C LEU A 39 7.55 14.81 -11.71
N PRO A 40 6.45 15.43 -11.24
CA PRO A 40 5.27 14.69 -10.78
C PRO A 40 4.71 13.73 -11.82
N VAL A 41 4.63 14.13 -13.09
CA VAL A 41 4.11 13.29 -14.17
C VAL A 41 4.99 12.06 -14.38
N PHE A 42 6.31 12.22 -14.45
CA PHE A 42 7.24 11.09 -14.61
C PHE A 42 7.24 10.19 -13.39
N TRP A 43 7.19 10.77 -12.18
CA TRP A 43 7.18 9.98 -10.96
C TRP A 43 5.89 9.18 -10.79
N ILE A 44 4.73 9.81 -10.97
CA ILE A 44 3.42 9.12 -10.89
C ILE A 44 3.30 8.08 -12.02
N GLY A 45 3.77 8.38 -13.22
CA GLY A 45 3.84 7.42 -14.31
C GLY A 45 4.72 6.22 -13.96
N PHE A 46 5.86 6.43 -13.33
CA PHE A 46 6.72 5.37 -12.82
C PHE A 46 6.01 4.54 -11.74
N GLU A 47 5.41 5.18 -10.73
CA GLU A 47 4.67 4.46 -9.67
C GLU A 47 3.52 3.64 -10.27
N TYR A 48 2.78 4.20 -11.22
CA TYR A 48 1.70 3.47 -11.90
C TYR A 48 2.20 2.25 -12.65
N LEU A 49 3.28 2.38 -13.43
CA LEU A 49 3.90 1.26 -14.13
C LEU A 49 4.43 0.22 -13.13
N HIS A 50 5.06 0.69 -12.05
CA HIS A 50 5.63 -0.16 -11.02
C HIS A 50 4.59 -0.95 -10.22
N LEU A 51 3.36 -0.47 -10.14
CA LEU A 51 2.24 -1.21 -9.55
C LEU A 51 1.69 -2.33 -10.46
N ASN A 52 1.98 -2.29 -11.77
CA ASN A 52 1.33 -3.14 -12.78
C ASN A 52 2.32 -4.05 -13.54
N TRP A 53 3.46 -4.39 -12.97
CA TRP A 53 4.44 -5.30 -13.56
C TRP A 53 4.92 -6.38 -12.58
N ASP A 54 5.69 -7.38 -13.07
CA ASP A 54 6.07 -8.55 -12.27
C ASP A 54 7.02 -8.25 -11.10
N LEU A 55 7.82 -7.17 -11.17
CA LEU A 55 8.71 -6.71 -10.11
C LEU A 55 8.07 -5.59 -9.28
N SER A 56 6.80 -5.72 -8.94
CA SER A 56 6.09 -4.68 -8.19
C SER A 56 6.44 -4.67 -6.71
N TRP A 57 6.70 -3.46 -6.18
CA TRP A 57 6.84 -3.19 -4.74
C TRP A 57 5.87 -2.07 -4.35
N PRO A 58 4.57 -2.36 -4.21
CA PRO A 58 3.51 -1.35 -4.10
C PRO A 58 3.64 -0.46 -2.84
N TRP A 59 4.32 -0.94 -1.81
CA TRP A 59 4.56 -0.18 -0.58
C TRP A 59 5.54 0.99 -0.73
N LEU A 60 6.31 1.06 -1.83
CA LEU A 60 7.27 2.15 -2.09
C LEU A 60 6.64 3.39 -2.75
N THR A 61 5.34 3.38 -3.03
CA THR A 61 4.61 4.54 -3.53
C THR A 61 4.64 5.67 -2.48
N LEU A 62 4.99 6.90 -2.89
CA LEU A 62 5.08 8.05 -1.97
C LEU A 62 3.77 8.30 -1.19
N GLY A 63 2.61 8.12 -1.85
CA GLY A 63 1.31 8.26 -1.18
C GLY A 63 1.10 7.32 0.01
N ASN A 64 1.82 6.20 0.08
CA ASN A 64 1.73 5.25 1.17
C ASN A 64 2.38 5.74 2.48
N VAL A 65 3.10 6.86 2.47
CA VAL A 65 3.68 7.45 3.68
C VAL A 65 2.63 7.74 4.77
N PHE A 66 1.37 7.93 4.38
CA PHE A 66 0.26 8.19 5.30
C PHE A 66 -0.49 6.93 5.75
N SER A 67 -0.03 5.73 5.42
CA SER A 67 -0.72 4.46 5.72
C SER A 67 -1.02 4.22 7.20
N SER A 68 -0.16 4.73 8.10
CA SER A 68 -0.39 4.68 9.55
C SER A 68 -1.43 5.67 10.07
N HIS A 69 -1.90 6.60 9.23
CA HIS A 69 -2.87 7.63 9.59
C HIS A 69 -4.04 7.67 8.60
N PRO A 70 -4.88 6.61 8.52
CA PRO A 70 -5.94 6.52 7.53
C PRO A 70 -6.97 7.65 7.65
N SER A 71 -7.16 8.22 8.85
CA SER A 71 -8.03 9.38 9.07
C SER A 71 -7.58 10.66 8.34
N TRP A 72 -6.34 10.73 7.85
CA TRP A 72 -5.81 11.88 7.11
C TRP A 72 -6.06 11.81 5.62
N VAL A 73 -6.31 10.62 5.10
CA VAL A 73 -6.29 10.33 3.66
C VAL A 73 -7.55 9.64 3.14
N GLN A 74 -8.70 9.90 3.75
CA GLN A 74 -9.97 9.30 3.31
C GLN A 74 -10.38 9.68 1.88
N TRP A 75 -9.90 10.81 1.38
CA TRP A 75 -10.05 11.22 -0.02
C TRP A 75 -9.30 10.31 -1.01
N TYR A 76 -8.42 9.41 -0.54
CA TYR A 76 -7.83 8.35 -1.38
C TYR A 76 -8.89 7.40 -1.95
N SER A 77 -10.08 7.35 -1.37
CA SER A 77 -11.22 6.62 -1.96
C SER A 77 -11.55 7.07 -3.40
N TRP A 78 -11.18 8.30 -3.76
CA TRP A 78 -11.40 8.85 -5.11
C TRP A 78 -10.15 8.87 -5.98
N THR A 79 -8.98 9.04 -5.38
CA THR A 79 -7.73 9.30 -6.13
C THR A 79 -6.70 8.17 -6.02
N GLY A 80 -6.92 7.24 -5.08
CA GLY A 80 -5.92 6.24 -4.72
C GLY A 80 -4.67 6.85 -4.07
N ALA A 81 -3.68 6.00 -3.80
CA ALA A 81 -2.38 6.41 -3.25
C ALA A 81 -1.59 7.33 -4.20
N LEU A 82 -1.81 7.20 -5.52
CA LEU A 82 -1.16 8.08 -6.52
C LEU A 82 -1.60 9.54 -6.38
N GLY A 83 -2.85 9.79 -5.95
CA GLY A 83 -3.28 11.13 -5.58
C GLY A 83 -2.51 11.69 -4.39
N GLY A 84 -2.16 10.84 -3.41
CA GLY A 84 -1.26 11.20 -2.31
C GLY A 84 0.12 11.61 -2.78
N THR A 85 0.69 10.86 -3.72
CA THR A 85 1.94 11.22 -4.38
C THR A 85 1.86 12.60 -5.04
N LEU A 86 0.80 12.87 -5.79
CA LEU A 86 0.59 14.18 -6.39
C LEU A 86 0.49 15.29 -5.34
N TRP A 87 -0.26 15.04 -4.27
CA TRP A 87 -0.41 15.99 -3.17
C TRP A 87 0.94 16.34 -2.51
N ILE A 88 1.79 15.34 -2.27
CA ILE A 88 3.16 15.55 -1.76
C ILE A 88 3.94 16.48 -2.70
N PHE A 89 3.92 16.24 -4.01
CA PHE A 89 4.61 17.10 -4.98
C PHE A 89 4.07 18.53 -4.98
N VAL A 90 2.74 18.70 -4.95
CA VAL A 90 2.10 20.02 -4.95
C VAL A 90 2.49 20.80 -3.69
N VAL A 91 2.43 20.18 -2.51
CA VAL A 91 2.83 20.80 -1.25
C VAL A 91 4.31 21.20 -1.29
N ASN A 92 5.20 20.30 -1.71
CA ASN A 92 6.64 20.59 -1.82
C ASN A 92 6.92 21.75 -2.77
N PHE A 93 6.24 21.78 -3.93
CA PHE A 93 6.37 22.89 -4.88
C PHE A 93 5.91 24.22 -4.28
N LEU A 94 4.77 24.26 -3.61
CA LEU A 94 4.24 25.48 -2.98
C LEU A 94 5.14 25.95 -1.83
N VAL A 95 5.67 25.03 -1.03
CA VAL A 95 6.65 25.35 0.02
C VAL A 95 7.90 25.98 -0.57
N PHE A 96 8.45 25.36 -1.63
CA PHE A 96 9.62 25.89 -2.32
C PHE A 96 9.35 27.31 -2.89
N ARG A 97 8.22 27.51 -3.56
CA ARG A 97 7.82 28.82 -4.08
C ARG A 97 7.60 29.85 -2.97
N SER A 98 7.04 29.42 -1.83
CA SER A 98 6.89 30.30 -0.67
C SER A 98 8.23 30.75 -0.12
N TYR A 99 9.22 29.84 -0.07
CA TYR A 99 10.58 30.17 0.36
C TYR A 99 11.24 31.17 -0.59
N GLU A 100 11.17 30.97 -1.92
CA GLU A 100 11.73 31.91 -2.91
C GLU A 100 11.14 33.33 -2.78
N THR A 101 9.84 33.42 -2.49
CA THR A 101 9.11 34.70 -2.47
C THR A 101 9.00 35.32 -1.08
N LEU A 102 9.53 34.66 -0.04
CA LEU A 102 9.48 35.14 1.33
C LEU A 102 10.17 36.51 1.47
N PHE A 103 11.32 36.69 0.84
CA PHE A 103 12.08 37.93 0.84
C PHE A 103 11.38 39.08 0.06
N GLU A 104 10.46 38.73 -0.85
CA GLU A 104 9.64 39.68 -1.60
C GLU A 104 8.36 40.09 -0.84
N LYS A 105 8.15 39.58 0.39
CA LYS A 105 6.95 39.78 1.22
C LYS A 105 5.64 39.36 0.55
N LYS A 106 5.70 38.37 -0.34
CA LYS A 106 4.53 37.80 -1.04
C LYS A 106 3.96 36.61 -0.28
N TYR A 107 3.20 36.89 0.78
CA TYR A 107 2.66 35.85 1.69
C TYR A 107 1.52 35.00 1.12
N HIS A 108 1.00 35.31 -0.06
CA HIS A 108 -0.08 34.54 -0.67
C HIS A 108 0.33 33.08 -0.99
N HIS A 109 1.61 32.81 -1.28
CA HIS A 109 2.08 31.42 -1.46
C HIS A 109 2.02 30.62 -0.16
N LEU A 110 2.31 31.26 0.98
CA LEU A 110 2.21 30.61 2.29
C LEU A 110 0.76 30.26 2.63
N SER A 111 -0.21 31.13 2.32
CA SER A 111 -1.62 30.81 2.50
C SER A 111 -2.09 29.66 1.61
N LEU A 112 -1.56 29.56 0.38
CA LEU A 112 -1.81 28.41 -0.50
C LEU A 112 -1.24 27.11 0.06
N VAL A 113 -0.04 27.12 0.66
CA VAL A 113 0.52 25.95 1.37
C VAL A 113 -0.44 25.49 2.46
N PHE A 114 -0.87 26.40 3.33
CA PHE A 114 -1.83 26.10 4.40
C PHE A 114 -3.13 25.49 3.84
N LEU A 115 -3.70 26.11 2.84
CA LEU A 115 -4.94 25.63 2.21
C LEU A 115 -4.75 24.22 1.63
N THR A 116 -3.66 24.00 0.90
CA THR A 116 -3.38 22.71 0.27
C THR A 116 -3.14 21.58 1.28
N ILE A 117 -2.55 21.89 2.44
CA ILE A 117 -2.35 20.90 3.51
C ILE A 117 -3.64 20.64 4.28
N PHE A 118 -4.29 21.68 4.76
CA PHE A 118 -5.38 21.53 5.73
C PHE A 118 -6.72 21.16 5.09
N THR A 119 -7.00 21.59 3.85
CA THR A 119 -8.29 21.25 3.19
C THR A 119 -8.47 19.73 3.04
N PRO A 120 -7.51 18.95 2.49
CA PRO A 120 -7.66 17.49 2.39
C PRO A 120 -7.73 16.82 3.77
N LEU A 121 -6.99 17.32 4.76
CA LEU A 121 -7.02 16.79 6.13
C LEU A 121 -8.39 16.98 6.79
N PHE A 122 -8.97 18.18 6.70
CA PHE A 122 -10.31 18.45 7.22
C PHE A 122 -11.38 17.61 6.51
N LEU A 123 -11.31 17.52 5.19
CA LEU A 123 -12.19 16.68 4.40
C LEU A 123 -12.10 15.21 4.85
N SER A 124 -10.88 14.70 5.03
CA SER A 124 -10.65 13.35 5.52
C SER A 124 -11.22 13.09 6.89
N GLN A 125 -11.05 14.01 7.83
CA GLN A 125 -11.62 13.86 9.17
C GLN A 125 -13.15 13.79 9.13
N PHE A 126 -13.77 14.60 8.28
CA PHE A 126 -15.23 14.57 8.09
C PHE A 126 -15.69 13.24 7.50
N LEU A 127 -15.02 12.75 6.45
CA LEU A 127 -15.33 11.47 5.81
C LEU A 127 -15.10 10.29 6.75
N TYR A 128 -14.03 10.30 7.52
CA TYR A 128 -13.69 9.27 8.49
C TYR A 128 -14.77 9.13 9.58
N LYS A 129 -15.21 10.25 10.16
CA LYS A 129 -16.29 10.25 11.14
C LYS A 129 -17.59 9.71 10.54
N LYS A 130 -17.94 10.11 9.32
CA LYS A 130 -19.13 9.60 8.64
C LYS A 130 -19.04 8.09 8.39
N ALA A 131 -17.89 7.57 7.98
CA ALA A 131 -17.68 6.14 7.74
C ALA A 131 -17.82 5.33 9.04
N THR A 132 -17.18 5.77 10.13
CA THR A 132 -17.23 5.04 11.42
C THR A 132 -18.62 4.95 12.01
N THR A 133 -19.50 5.91 11.75
CA THR A 133 -20.90 5.86 12.21
C THR A 133 -21.79 4.86 11.45
N LEU A 134 -21.37 4.42 10.26
CA LEU A 134 -22.13 3.49 9.43
C LEU A 134 -21.92 2.01 9.80
N PHE A 135 -20.90 1.68 10.60
CA PHE A 135 -20.49 0.30 10.89
C PHE A 135 -20.85 -0.17 12.31
N THR A 136 -21.77 0.49 13.00
CA THR A 136 -22.02 0.24 14.43
C THR A 136 -22.86 -0.99 14.75
N ASP A 137 -23.56 -1.63 13.80
CA ASP A 137 -24.61 -2.60 14.12
C ASP A 137 -24.36 -4.05 13.63
N ALA A 138 -23.29 -4.35 12.92
CA ALA A 138 -22.96 -5.70 12.48
C ALA A 138 -21.60 -6.13 13.05
N SER A 139 -21.60 -6.94 14.10
CA SER A 139 -20.39 -7.60 14.60
C SER A 139 -20.31 -9.02 14.03
N MET A 140 -19.13 -9.41 13.55
CA MET A 140 -18.81 -10.77 13.14
C MET A 140 -17.72 -11.33 14.06
N ASN A 141 -17.85 -12.59 14.45
CA ASN A 141 -16.84 -13.30 15.21
C ASN A 141 -15.86 -13.96 14.24
N VAL A 142 -14.63 -13.47 14.23
CA VAL A 142 -13.59 -13.92 13.31
C VAL A 142 -12.42 -14.51 14.09
N LEU A 143 -12.07 -15.76 13.81
CA LEU A 143 -10.86 -16.42 14.31
C LEU A 143 -9.74 -16.27 13.30
N VAL A 144 -8.72 -15.50 13.63
CA VAL A 144 -7.51 -15.38 12.83
C VAL A 144 -6.46 -16.35 13.36
N VAL A 145 -6.03 -17.29 12.52
CA VAL A 145 -5.11 -18.36 12.93
C VAL A 145 -3.73 -18.13 12.33
N GLN A 146 -2.71 -18.05 13.16
CA GLN A 146 -1.31 -17.94 12.78
C GLN A 146 -0.56 -19.22 13.23
N PRO A 147 -0.40 -20.23 12.35
CA PRO A 147 0.24 -21.49 12.73
C PRO A 147 1.76 -21.40 12.92
N ASN A 148 2.37 -20.27 12.51
CA ASN A 148 3.80 -19.99 12.66
C ASN A 148 4.73 -21.05 12.07
N ILE A 149 4.34 -21.63 10.91
CA ILE A 149 5.14 -22.60 10.15
C ILE A 149 6.28 -21.86 9.47
N ASP A 150 7.52 -22.35 9.62
CA ASP A 150 8.68 -21.75 8.93
C ASP A 150 8.52 -21.91 7.39
N PRO A 151 8.44 -20.78 6.65
CA PRO A 151 8.24 -20.82 5.21
C PRO A 151 9.42 -21.39 4.43
N TYR A 152 10.60 -21.52 5.05
CA TYR A 152 11.82 -21.96 4.39
C TYR A 152 12.19 -23.41 4.70
N HIS A 153 11.89 -23.89 5.91
CA HIS A 153 12.32 -25.21 6.38
C HIS A 153 11.16 -26.18 6.57
N GLU A 154 9.98 -25.71 6.95
CA GLU A 154 8.87 -26.57 7.33
C GLU A 154 7.73 -26.60 6.29
N LYS A 155 7.38 -25.45 5.70
CA LYS A 155 6.17 -25.27 4.88
C LYS A 155 6.05 -26.30 3.73
N PHE A 156 7.14 -26.61 3.06
CA PHE A 156 7.17 -27.52 1.90
C PHE A 156 7.77 -28.89 2.23
N SER A 157 8.32 -29.08 3.44
CA SER A 157 8.84 -30.36 3.90
C SER A 157 7.79 -31.17 4.68
N LEU A 158 6.89 -30.49 5.38
CA LEU A 158 5.78 -31.14 6.06
C LEU A 158 4.69 -31.54 5.06
N SER A 159 4.06 -32.71 5.26
CA SER A 159 2.91 -33.08 4.46
C SER A 159 1.73 -32.13 4.68
N GLN A 160 0.87 -31.95 3.67
CA GLN A 160 -0.35 -31.16 3.82
C GLN A 160 -1.24 -31.68 4.97
N ASN A 161 -1.28 -32.99 5.17
CA ASN A 161 -2.04 -33.61 6.26
C ASN A 161 -1.50 -33.20 7.63
N SER A 162 -0.18 -33.22 7.82
CA SER A 162 0.45 -32.79 9.07
C SER A 162 0.19 -31.32 9.39
N GLN A 163 0.22 -30.45 8.36
CA GLN A 163 -0.13 -29.05 8.52
C GLN A 163 -1.62 -28.86 8.87
N THR A 164 -2.50 -29.66 8.27
CA THR A 164 -3.93 -29.64 8.59
C THR A 164 -4.20 -30.12 10.01
N GLU A 165 -3.52 -31.16 10.47
CA GLU A 165 -3.64 -31.65 11.87
C GLU A 165 -3.15 -30.60 12.87
N LEU A 166 -2.03 -29.93 12.58
CA LEU A 166 -1.53 -28.81 13.41
C LEU A 166 -2.56 -27.68 13.48
N LEU A 167 -3.18 -27.33 12.36
CA LEU A 167 -4.27 -26.36 12.34
C LEU A 167 -5.44 -26.79 13.22
N LEU A 168 -5.94 -28.00 13.02
CA LEU A 168 -7.08 -28.52 13.77
C LEU A 168 -6.82 -28.53 15.27
N ASN A 169 -5.61 -28.87 15.70
CA ASN A 169 -5.20 -28.82 17.09
C ASN A 169 -5.19 -27.39 17.66
N LEU A 170 -4.71 -26.41 16.86
CA LEU A 170 -4.69 -25.01 17.26
C LEU A 170 -6.08 -24.41 17.43
N VAL A 171 -7.01 -24.77 16.56
CA VAL A 171 -8.33 -24.14 16.49
C VAL A 171 -9.39 -24.87 17.31
N SER A 172 -9.21 -26.15 17.65
CA SER A 172 -10.22 -27.01 18.27
C SER A 172 -10.83 -26.44 19.58
N SER A 173 -10.04 -25.70 20.35
CA SER A 173 -10.50 -25.05 21.59
C SER A 173 -11.14 -23.67 21.39
N HIS A 174 -11.08 -23.12 20.17
CA HIS A 174 -11.54 -21.78 19.83
C HIS A 174 -12.73 -21.77 18.85
N ILE A 175 -13.10 -22.92 18.30
CA ILE A 175 -14.29 -23.06 17.46
C ILE A 175 -15.50 -23.19 18.38
N ASP A 176 -16.37 -22.18 18.34
CA ASP A 176 -17.66 -22.19 19.00
C ASP A 176 -18.81 -22.01 17.99
N GLN A 177 -20.04 -22.13 18.45
CA GLN A 177 -21.24 -22.00 17.60
C GLN A 177 -21.46 -20.56 17.07
N ASN A 178 -20.74 -19.58 17.62
CA ASN A 178 -20.87 -18.17 17.26
C ASN A 178 -19.77 -17.70 16.30
N LEU A 179 -18.90 -18.61 15.86
CA LEU A 179 -17.80 -18.27 14.94
C LEU A 179 -18.35 -18.16 13.50
N ASP A 180 -18.24 -16.94 12.92
CA ASP A 180 -18.69 -16.67 11.55
C ASP A 180 -17.63 -17.03 10.51
N PHE A 181 -16.35 -16.69 10.78
CA PHE A 181 -15.23 -16.92 9.87
C PHE A 181 -13.97 -17.37 10.56
N MET A 182 -13.22 -18.26 9.89
CA MET A 182 -11.84 -18.58 10.23
C MET A 182 -10.93 -18.15 9.09
N ILE A 183 -9.93 -17.33 9.40
CA ILE A 183 -8.98 -16.79 8.43
C ILE A 183 -7.61 -17.43 8.65
N LEU A 184 -7.04 -18.00 7.59
CA LEU A 184 -5.74 -18.62 7.55
C LEU A 184 -4.75 -17.76 6.77
N PRO A 185 -3.42 -17.91 6.98
CA PRO A 185 -2.42 -17.21 6.21
C PRO A 185 -2.41 -17.66 4.75
N GLU A 186 -1.89 -16.79 3.88
CA GLU A 186 -1.70 -17.06 2.46
C GLU A 186 -0.95 -18.37 2.23
N THR A 187 -1.39 -19.15 1.25
CA THR A 187 -0.77 -20.43 0.86
C THR A 187 -0.71 -21.47 1.99
N PHE A 188 -1.62 -21.45 2.95
CA PHE A 188 -1.72 -22.50 3.97
C PHE A 188 -1.96 -23.87 3.30
N LEU A 189 -2.87 -23.93 2.32
CA LEU A 189 -3.06 -25.07 1.45
C LEU A 189 -2.14 -24.93 0.23
N TYR A 190 -0.94 -25.52 0.28
CA TYR A 190 0.03 -25.42 -0.82
C TYR A 190 -0.21 -26.42 -1.94
N SER A 191 -0.94 -27.51 -1.65
CA SER A 191 -1.32 -28.49 -2.69
C SER A 191 -2.43 -27.91 -3.57
N PRO A 192 -2.29 -27.95 -4.92
CA PRO A 192 -3.29 -27.41 -5.81
C PRO A 192 -4.60 -28.21 -5.69
N VAL A 193 -5.70 -27.50 -5.44
CA VAL A 193 -7.05 -28.09 -5.39
C VAL A 193 -7.86 -27.49 -6.53
N TRP A 194 -8.33 -28.35 -7.45
CA TRP A 194 -9.19 -27.91 -8.53
C TRP A 194 -10.58 -27.58 -8.01
N GLN A 195 -11.13 -26.44 -8.41
CA GLN A 195 -12.43 -25.97 -7.96
C GLN A 195 -13.57 -26.99 -8.14
N ASN A 196 -13.52 -27.77 -9.22
CA ASN A 196 -14.49 -28.85 -9.51
C ASN A 196 -14.24 -30.15 -8.74
N LYS A 197 -13.19 -30.23 -7.94
CA LYS A 197 -12.82 -31.37 -7.10
C LYS A 197 -12.76 -30.99 -5.61
N PHE A 198 -13.31 -29.86 -5.24
CA PHE A 198 -13.27 -29.35 -3.86
C PHE A 198 -13.83 -30.37 -2.87
N ASP A 199 -14.99 -30.95 -3.19
CA ASP A 199 -15.70 -31.89 -2.31
C ASP A 199 -14.96 -33.24 -2.12
N ASN A 200 -14.01 -33.58 -3.01
CA ASN A 200 -13.25 -34.81 -2.97
C ASN A 200 -11.80 -34.63 -2.48
N SER A 201 -11.38 -33.44 -2.11
CA SER A 201 -10.03 -33.21 -1.62
C SER A 201 -9.90 -33.64 -0.17
N VAL A 202 -8.91 -34.48 0.14
CA VAL A 202 -8.65 -35.00 1.50
C VAL A 202 -8.40 -33.92 2.53
N SER A 203 -7.91 -32.76 2.11
CA SER A 203 -7.63 -31.60 2.96
C SER A 203 -8.88 -30.79 3.35
N ILE A 204 -10.02 -31.03 2.70
CA ILE A 204 -11.27 -30.29 2.93
C ILE A 204 -12.31 -31.15 3.65
N ASN A 205 -12.22 -32.48 3.49
CA ASN A 205 -13.17 -33.44 4.07
C ASN A 205 -12.75 -34.00 5.45
N ARG A 206 -11.76 -33.40 6.10
CA ARG A 206 -11.35 -33.68 7.47
C ARG A 206 -11.73 -32.50 8.37
#